data_2d91aa9a53480d0104e3dbf1339fc483
#
_entry.id   2d91aa9a53480d0104e3dbf1339fc483
#
_cell.length_a   1.000
_cell.length_b   1.000
_cell.length_c   1.000
_cell.angle_alpha   90.00
_cell.angle_beta   90.00
_cell.angle_gamma   90.00
#
_symmetry.space_group_name_H-M   'P 1'
#
loop_
_entity.id
_entity.type
_entity.pdbx_description
1 polymer ?
#
loop_
_entity_poly.entity_id
_entity_poly.type
_entity_poly.pdbx_seq_one_letter_code
_entity_poly.pdbx_strand_id
1 'polypeptide(L)'
;MSMKTATIHRPGTLPFVRFCGYFAVIAGLLGILAGLRLIDKNPNLAELLYVAIDLCLLFAILGWHLHQQNKVGSVGLAGFFLAFTGTGFIAGPSAKIFGFTAYSLGIPVVALGLLTMSWCALRRRAIPGWILSAFGLSLAIMILSFYLPWLYQPISFFNIVFSIGFLGLGYTLIKEH
;
A
#
# COMPACT_ATOMS: atom_id res chain seq x y z
N MET A 1 8.26 5.07 -40.85
CA MET A 1 8.16 6.41 -40.23
C MET A 1 7.67 6.20 -38.80
N SER A 2 8.57 6.15 -37.83
CA SER A 2 8.24 5.85 -36.41
C SER A 2 7.80 7.13 -35.74
N MET A 3 6.51 7.28 -35.45
CA MET A 3 6.00 8.35 -34.60
C MET A 3 6.52 8.09 -33.16
N LYS A 4 7.54 8.85 -32.75
CA LYS A 4 7.89 9.00 -31.33
C LYS A 4 6.70 9.66 -30.66
N THR A 5 5.90 8.90 -29.93
CA THR A 5 4.87 9.41 -29.02
C THR A 5 5.59 10.29 -28.00
N ALA A 6 5.49 11.61 -28.18
CA ALA A 6 5.98 12.58 -27.21
C ALA A 6 5.23 12.34 -25.90
N THR A 7 5.94 11.88 -24.89
CA THR A 7 5.42 11.76 -23.52
C THR A 7 5.14 13.18 -23.05
N ILE A 8 3.87 13.57 -23.04
CA ILE A 8 3.46 14.86 -22.48
C ILE A 8 3.66 14.79 -20.97
N HIS A 9 4.83 15.17 -20.53
CA HIS A 9 5.12 15.39 -19.12
C HIS A 9 4.31 16.61 -18.66
N ARG A 10 3.25 16.38 -17.89
CA ARG A 10 2.52 17.48 -17.22
C ARG A 10 3.40 17.99 -16.08
N PRO A 11 3.93 19.21 -16.13
CA PRO A 11 4.95 19.70 -15.17
C PRO A 11 4.46 19.80 -13.72
N GLY A 12 3.16 19.68 -13.46
CA GLY A 12 2.58 19.75 -12.10
C GLY A 12 2.45 18.42 -11.36
N THR A 13 2.63 17.26 -12.03
CA THR A 13 2.43 15.95 -11.39
C THR A 13 3.67 15.43 -10.66
N LEU A 14 4.86 15.82 -11.08
CA LEU A 14 6.13 15.35 -10.51
C LEU A 14 6.32 15.72 -9.03
N PRO A 15 6.15 16.99 -8.60
CA PRO A 15 6.30 17.34 -7.20
C PRO A 15 5.25 16.64 -6.31
N PHE A 16 4.04 16.44 -6.82
CA PHE A 16 2.99 15.74 -6.08
C PHE A 16 3.29 14.24 -5.89
N VAL A 17 3.79 13.55 -6.92
CA VAL A 17 4.20 12.14 -6.83
C VAL A 17 5.33 11.97 -5.81
N ARG A 18 6.32 12.87 -5.82
CA ARG A 18 7.39 12.87 -4.82
C ARG A 18 6.86 13.10 -3.40
N PHE A 19 5.92 14.02 -3.24
CA PHE A 19 5.23 14.27 -1.98
C PHE A 19 4.53 13.00 -1.48
N CYS A 20 3.78 12.30 -2.36
CA CYS A 20 3.18 11.00 -2.04
C CYS A 20 4.22 9.94 -1.65
N GLY A 21 5.42 10.00 -2.23
CA GLY A 21 6.54 9.14 -1.84
C GLY A 21 6.94 9.30 -0.37
N TYR A 22 6.97 10.53 0.14
CA TYR A 22 7.22 10.75 1.58
C TYR A 22 6.12 10.16 2.45
N PHE A 23 4.85 10.26 2.04
CA PHE A 23 3.77 9.58 2.77
C PHE A 23 3.91 8.07 2.77
N ALA A 24 4.36 7.47 1.67
CA ALA A 24 4.65 6.04 1.64
C ALA A 24 5.75 5.64 2.64
N VAL A 25 6.81 6.45 2.76
CA VAL A 25 7.87 6.24 3.76
C VAL A 25 7.31 6.37 5.18
N ILE A 26 6.53 7.41 5.45
CA ILE A 26 5.91 7.64 6.77
C ILE A 26 4.98 6.47 7.12
N ALA A 27 4.10 6.06 6.20
CA ALA A 27 3.22 4.90 6.40
C ALA A 27 4.02 3.63 6.72
N GLY A 28 5.12 3.40 5.99
CA GLY A 28 6.01 2.27 6.22
C GLY A 28 6.65 2.30 7.61
N LEU A 29 7.18 3.44 8.05
CA LEU A 29 7.79 3.58 9.37
C LEU A 29 6.77 3.40 10.50
N LEU A 30 5.64 4.09 10.42
CA LEU A 30 4.57 3.98 11.41
C LEU A 30 3.97 2.56 11.43
N GLY A 31 3.82 1.92 10.28
CA GLY A 31 3.31 0.55 10.19
C GLY A 31 4.27 -0.49 10.80
N ILE A 32 5.61 -0.27 10.73
CA ILE A 32 6.57 -1.09 11.46
C ILE A 32 6.39 -0.91 12.97
N LEU A 33 6.26 0.34 13.46
CA LEU A 33 6.02 0.61 14.88
C LEU A 33 4.72 -0.03 15.37
N ALA A 34 3.66 0.03 14.56
CA ALA A 34 2.41 -0.66 14.82
C ALA A 34 2.56 -2.19 14.84
N GLY A 35 3.30 -2.75 13.89
CA GLY A 35 3.60 -4.19 13.83
C GLY A 35 4.39 -4.69 15.03
N LEU A 36 5.26 -3.87 15.58
CA LEU A 36 6.01 -4.14 16.82
C LEU A 36 5.18 -3.87 18.09
N ARG A 37 3.92 -3.44 17.95
CA ARG A 37 3.01 -3.07 19.04
C ARG A 37 3.54 -2.00 20.01
N LEU A 38 4.45 -1.17 19.54
CA LEU A 38 5.02 -0.09 20.34
C LEU A 38 4.01 1.04 20.60
N ILE A 39 2.96 1.11 19.77
CA ILE A 39 1.91 2.13 19.82
C ILE A 39 0.72 1.73 20.73
N ASP A 40 0.54 0.46 20.99
CA ASP A 40 -0.68 -0.08 21.66
C ASP A 40 -0.76 0.28 23.16
N LYS A 41 0.28 0.88 23.72
CA LYS A 41 0.33 1.24 25.16
C LYS A 41 -0.66 2.33 25.56
N ASN A 42 -1.06 3.20 24.62
CA ASN A 42 -2.02 4.27 24.84
C ASN A 42 -3.12 4.18 23.76
N PRO A 43 -4.36 3.78 24.12
CA PRO A 43 -5.42 3.53 23.13
C PRO A 43 -5.73 4.74 22.25
N ASN A 44 -5.80 5.94 22.83
CA ASN A 44 -6.12 7.16 22.09
C ASN A 44 -5.01 7.53 21.09
N LEU A 45 -3.74 7.36 21.49
CA LEU A 45 -2.61 7.60 20.63
C LEU A 45 -2.54 6.53 19.52
N ALA A 46 -2.83 5.28 19.85
CA ALA A 46 -2.87 4.19 18.88
C ALA A 46 -3.92 4.47 17.79
N GLU A 47 -5.14 4.84 18.18
CA GLU A 47 -6.21 5.16 17.23
C GLU A 47 -5.82 6.30 16.28
N LEU A 48 -5.27 7.39 16.82
CA LEU A 48 -4.78 8.52 16.00
C LEU A 48 -3.69 8.10 15.02
N LEU A 49 -2.75 7.27 15.45
CA LEU A 49 -1.65 6.79 14.61
C LEU A 49 -2.13 5.83 13.52
N TYR A 50 -3.11 4.96 13.82
CA TYR A 50 -3.70 4.11 12.79
C TYR A 50 -4.43 4.94 11.72
N VAL A 51 -5.20 5.96 12.11
CA VAL A 51 -5.82 6.89 11.15
C VAL A 51 -4.75 7.61 10.30
N ALA A 52 -3.65 8.04 10.92
CA ALA A 52 -2.55 8.67 10.20
C ALA A 52 -1.89 7.71 9.21
N ILE A 53 -1.69 6.43 9.58
CA ILE A 53 -1.18 5.39 8.67
C ILE A 53 -2.12 5.23 7.48
N ASP A 54 -3.42 5.11 7.70
CA ASP A 54 -4.41 4.89 6.65
C ASP A 54 -4.46 6.05 5.66
N LEU A 55 -4.40 7.30 6.15
CA LEU A 55 -4.29 8.48 5.30
C LEU A 55 -2.99 8.48 4.49
N CYS A 56 -1.87 8.15 5.11
CA CYS A 56 -0.59 8.05 4.41
C CYS A 56 -0.62 6.95 3.33
N LEU A 57 -1.29 5.82 3.58
CA LEU A 57 -1.48 4.75 2.61
C LEU A 57 -2.29 5.22 1.41
N LEU A 58 -3.37 5.98 1.62
CA LEU A 58 -4.17 6.55 0.52
C LEU A 58 -3.32 7.44 -0.39
N PHE A 59 -2.53 8.35 0.18
CA PHE A 59 -1.62 9.20 -0.60
C PHE A 59 -0.55 8.38 -1.32
N ALA A 60 0.00 7.36 -0.68
CA ALA A 60 1.00 6.47 -1.28
C ALA A 60 0.44 5.74 -2.51
N ILE A 61 -0.75 5.16 -2.39
CA ILE A 61 -1.44 4.45 -3.49
C ILE A 61 -1.78 5.40 -4.62
N LEU A 62 -2.27 6.61 -4.30
CA LEU A 62 -2.57 7.64 -5.29
C LEU A 62 -1.30 8.10 -6.04
N GLY A 63 -0.23 8.39 -5.32
CA GLY A 63 1.05 8.78 -5.90
C GLY A 63 1.61 7.70 -6.81
N TRP A 64 1.52 6.44 -6.39
CA TRP A 64 1.94 5.32 -7.21
C TRP A 64 1.11 5.18 -8.48
N HIS A 65 -0.20 5.32 -8.40
CA HIS A 65 -1.06 5.30 -9.58
C HIS A 65 -0.70 6.42 -10.56
N LEU A 66 -0.54 7.64 -10.07
CA LEU A 66 -0.17 8.80 -10.90
C LEU A 66 1.20 8.61 -11.57
N HIS A 67 2.18 8.05 -10.86
CA HIS A 67 3.49 7.72 -11.42
C HIS A 67 3.39 6.72 -12.58
N GLN A 68 2.44 5.81 -12.51
CA GLN A 68 2.29 4.71 -13.47
C GLN A 68 1.16 4.89 -14.48
N GLN A 69 0.31 5.91 -14.37
CA GLN A 69 -0.95 6.04 -15.13
C GLN A 69 -0.78 5.82 -16.64
N ASN A 70 0.36 6.23 -17.22
CA ASN A 70 0.64 6.07 -18.65
C ASN A 70 1.24 4.67 -18.99
N LYS A 71 1.50 3.84 -17.99
CA LYS A 71 2.24 2.58 -18.16
C LYS A 71 1.41 1.33 -17.81
N VAL A 72 0.31 1.45 -17.07
CA VAL A 72 -0.25 0.30 -16.33
C VAL A 72 -1.45 -0.36 -17.02
N GLY A 73 -2.10 0.30 -17.96
CA GLY A 73 -3.27 -0.25 -18.66
C GLY A 73 -4.48 -0.52 -17.73
N SER A 74 -5.51 -1.20 -18.25
CA SER A 74 -6.76 -1.47 -17.52
C SER A 74 -6.57 -2.36 -16.28
N VAL A 75 -5.66 -3.34 -16.33
CA VAL A 75 -5.41 -4.25 -15.20
C VAL A 75 -4.82 -3.50 -14.01
N GLY A 76 -3.86 -2.61 -14.24
CA GLY A 76 -3.31 -1.83 -13.15
C GLY A 76 -4.26 -0.76 -12.62
N LEU A 77 -5.14 -0.23 -13.47
CA LEU A 77 -6.23 0.63 -13.02
C LEU A 77 -7.19 -0.12 -12.10
N ALA A 78 -7.55 -1.36 -12.45
CA ALA A 78 -8.36 -2.21 -11.57
C ALA A 78 -7.64 -2.48 -10.23
N GLY A 79 -6.34 -2.76 -10.25
CA GLY A 79 -5.52 -2.89 -9.04
C GLY A 79 -5.54 -1.63 -8.18
N PHE A 80 -5.44 -0.45 -8.79
CA PHE A 80 -5.56 0.83 -8.08
C PHE A 80 -6.93 0.98 -7.40
N PHE A 81 -8.03 0.73 -8.11
CA PHE A 81 -9.37 0.81 -7.51
C PHE A 81 -9.54 -0.17 -6.36
N LEU A 82 -9.04 -1.41 -6.47
CA LEU A 82 -9.05 -2.37 -5.37
C LEU A 82 -8.27 -1.86 -4.16
N ALA A 83 -7.03 -1.41 -4.37
CA ALA A 83 -6.20 -0.90 -3.27
C ALA A 83 -6.83 0.32 -2.60
N PHE A 84 -7.31 1.28 -3.38
CA PHE A 84 -7.92 2.51 -2.89
C PHE A 84 -9.22 2.23 -2.13
N THR A 85 -10.12 1.42 -2.68
CA THR A 85 -11.38 1.02 -2.03
C THR A 85 -11.13 0.22 -0.75
N GLY A 86 -10.19 -0.72 -0.79
CA GLY A 86 -9.80 -1.50 0.36
C GLY A 86 -9.27 -0.64 1.51
N THR A 87 -8.46 0.38 1.20
CA THR A 87 -7.98 1.34 2.21
C THR A 87 -9.13 2.19 2.78
N GLY A 88 -10.11 2.54 1.95
CA GLY A 88 -11.35 3.19 2.43
C GLY A 88 -12.15 2.32 3.41
N PHE A 89 -12.18 1.00 3.23
CA PHE A 89 -12.79 0.07 4.20
C PHE A 89 -12.00 -0.02 5.51
N ILE A 90 -10.68 0.11 5.47
CA ILE A 90 -9.83 0.10 6.67
C ILE A 90 -10.00 1.40 7.46
N ALA A 91 -9.95 2.54 6.79
CA ALA A 91 -10.07 3.87 7.39
C ALA A 91 -11.52 4.21 7.79
N GLY A 92 -12.50 3.42 7.36
CA GLY A 92 -13.92 3.63 7.62
C GLY A 92 -14.34 3.21 9.04
N PRO A 93 -15.59 3.55 9.43
CA PRO A 93 -16.13 3.12 10.71
C PRO A 93 -16.17 1.59 10.79
N SER A 94 -16.11 1.07 12.03
CA SER A 94 -16.11 -0.38 12.33
C SER A 94 -17.47 -1.05 12.01
N ALA A 95 -17.99 -0.80 10.80
CA ALA A 95 -19.22 -1.38 10.31
C ALA A 95 -19.05 -2.90 10.06
N LYS A 96 -20.07 -3.66 10.40
CA LYS A 96 -20.13 -5.09 10.04
C LYS A 96 -20.84 -5.24 8.70
N ILE A 97 -20.14 -5.82 7.73
CA ILE A 97 -20.68 -6.12 6.40
C ILE A 97 -20.70 -7.64 6.25
N PHE A 98 -21.88 -8.24 6.08
CA PHE A 98 -22.07 -9.68 6.02
C PHE A 98 -21.46 -10.46 7.21
N GLY A 99 -21.46 -9.87 8.41
CA GLY A 99 -20.89 -10.49 9.63
C GLY A 99 -19.39 -10.28 9.81
N PHE A 100 -18.69 -9.72 8.82
CA PHE A 100 -17.28 -9.35 8.91
C PHE A 100 -17.11 -7.88 9.24
N THR A 101 -16.04 -7.53 9.96
CA THR A 101 -15.69 -6.11 10.13
C THR A 101 -15.20 -5.55 8.80
N ALA A 102 -15.53 -4.29 8.49
CA ALA A 102 -15.03 -3.63 7.27
C ALA A 102 -13.49 -3.69 7.18
N TYR A 103 -12.82 -3.56 8.32
CA TYR A 103 -11.37 -3.72 8.44
C TYR A 103 -10.86 -5.08 7.94
N SER A 104 -11.50 -6.19 8.36
CA SER A 104 -11.06 -7.54 7.95
C SER A 104 -11.28 -7.83 6.46
N LEU A 105 -12.23 -7.14 5.83
CA LEU A 105 -12.44 -7.20 4.38
C LEU A 105 -11.48 -6.26 3.62
N GLY A 106 -11.18 -5.10 4.19
CA GLY A 106 -10.33 -4.09 3.57
C GLY A 106 -8.90 -4.58 3.35
N ILE A 107 -8.30 -5.24 4.33
CA ILE A 107 -6.90 -5.70 4.26
C ILE A 107 -6.62 -6.61 3.04
N PRO A 108 -7.35 -7.72 2.81
CA PRO A 108 -7.12 -8.55 1.63
C PRO A 108 -7.37 -7.82 0.31
N VAL A 109 -8.34 -6.91 0.28
CA VAL A 109 -8.64 -6.12 -0.92
C VAL A 109 -7.50 -5.17 -1.24
N VAL A 110 -6.93 -4.46 -0.24
CA VAL A 110 -5.72 -3.64 -0.41
C VAL A 110 -4.56 -4.47 -0.91
N ALA A 111 -4.30 -5.61 -0.27
CA ALA A 111 -3.17 -6.46 -0.63
C ALA A 111 -3.28 -6.99 -2.07
N LEU A 112 -4.46 -7.44 -2.49
CA LEU A 112 -4.71 -7.86 -3.87
C LEU A 112 -4.54 -6.71 -4.86
N GLY A 113 -5.03 -5.52 -4.53
CA GLY A 113 -4.85 -4.32 -5.34
C GLY A 113 -3.39 -3.96 -5.54
N LEU A 114 -2.62 -3.92 -4.45
CA LEU A 114 -1.18 -3.63 -4.46
C LEU A 114 -0.38 -4.70 -5.20
N LEU A 115 -0.73 -5.98 -5.06
CA LEU A 115 -0.11 -7.06 -5.84
C LEU A 115 -0.36 -6.89 -7.33
N THR A 116 -1.58 -6.57 -7.72
CA THR A 116 -1.95 -6.35 -9.12
C THR A 116 -1.18 -5.16 -9.71
N MET A 117 -1.11 -4.03 -8.98
CA MET A 117 -0.33 -2.87 -9.38
C MET A 117 1.17 -3.19 -9.47
N SER A 118 1.72 -3.89 -8.47
CA SER A 118 3.14 -4.29 -8.43
C SER A 118 3.49 -5.22 -9.58
N TRP A 119 2.63 -6.17 -9.90
CA TRP A 119 2.81 -7.08 -11.02
C TRP A 119 2.88 -6.35 -12.35
N CYS A 120 1.95 -5.41 -12.58
CA CYS A 120 1.96 -4.57 -13.77
C CYS A 120 3.22 -3.70 -13.87
N ALA A 121 3.66 -3.12 -12.74
CA ALA A 121 4.84 -2.30 -12.65
C ALA A 121 6.13 -3.11 -12.87
N LEU A 122 6.22 -4.31 -12.31
CA LEU A 122 7.37 -5.20 -12.49
C LEU A 122 7.52 -5.64 -13.95
N ARG A 123 6.44 -6.01 -14.62
CA ARG A 123 6.46 -6.36 -16.07
C ARG A 123 7.02 -5.22 -16.91
N ARG A 124 6.90 -3.99 -16.48
CA ARG A 124 7.41 -2.79 -17.16
C ARG A 124 8.74 -2.28 -16.60
N ARG A 125 9.35 -3.03 -15.68
CA ARG A 125 10.60 -2.68 -14.99
C ARG A 125 10.54 -1.31 -14.28
N ALA A 126 9.35 -0.92 -13.83
CA ALA A 126 9.13 0.36 -13.15
C ALA A 126 9.36 0.28 -11.63
N ILE A 127 9.46 -0.92 -11.06
CA ILE A 127 9.80 -1.13 -9.64
C ILE A 127 10.73 -2.33 -9.49
N PRO A 128 11.53 -2.37 -8.41
CA PRO A 128 12.28 -3.56 -8.03
C PRO A 128 11.36 -4.73 -7.65
N GLY A 129 11.73 -5.95 -8.05
CA GLY A 129 10.92 -7.15 -7.82
C GLY A 129 10.65 -7.46 -6.34
N TRP A 130 11.55 -7.06 -5.43
CA TRP A 130 11.38 -7.30 -4.00
C TRP A 130 10.16 -6.57 -3.39
N ILE A 131 9.71 -5.44 -3.97
CA ILE A 131 8.49 -4.73 -3.54
C ILE A 131 7.26 -5.63 -3.76
N LEU A 132 7.17 -6.26 -4.95
CA LEU A 132 6.13 -7.25 -5.23
C LEU A 132 6.20 -8.43 -4.24
N SER A 133 7.42 -8.91 -3.97
CA SER A 133 7.62 -9.99 -3.02
C SER A 133 7.20 -9.62 -1.61
N ALA A 134 7.45 -8.39 -1.16
CA ALA A 134 7.01 -7.91 0.14
C ALA A 134 5.48 -7.90 0.26
N PHE A 135 4.76 -7.36 -0.72
CA PHE A 135 3.30 -7.39 -0.71
C PHE A 135 2.73 -8.80 -0.85
N GLY A 136 3.35 -9.66 -1.69
CA GLY A 136 2.95 -11.07 -1.82
C GLY A 136 3.16 -11.86 -0.54
N LEU A 137 4.30 -11.69 0.11
CA LEU A 137 4.62 -12.34 1.39
C LEU A 137 3.69 -11.86 2.51
N SER A 138 3.38 -10.55 2.56
CA SER A 138 2.44 -10.03 3.54
C SER A 138 1.06 -10.65 3.38
N LEU A 139 0.55 -10.80 2.15
CA LEU A 139 -0.72 -11.47 1.88
C LEU A 139 -0.67 -12.95 2.28
N ALA A 140 0.42 -13.65 1.99
CA ALA A 140 0.60 -15.03 2.39
C ALA A 140 0.60 -15.19 3.92
N ILE A 141 1.33 -14.33 4.65
CA ILE A 141 1.33 -14.32 6.13
C ILE A 141 -0.08 -14.06 6.66
N MET A 142 -0.80 -13.13 6.07
CA MET A 142 -2.17 -12.82 6.47
C MET A 142 -3.08 -14.05 6.28
N ILE A 143 -3.03 -14.72 5.14
CA ILE A 143 -3.83 -15.92 4.88
C ILE A 143 -3.46 -17.04 5.87
N LEU A 144 -2.15 -17.27 6.09
CA LEU A 144 -1.69 -18.25 7.05
C LEU A 144 -2.16 -17.95 8.48
N SER A 145 -2.25 -16.68 8.86
CA SER A 145 -2.68 -16.30 10.21
C SER A 145 -4.13 -16.69 10.52
N PHE A 146 -4.99 -16.90 9.51
CA PHE A 146 -6.32 -17.49 9.72
C PHE A 146 -6.27 -18.96 10.14
N TYR A 147 -5.26 -19.70 9.68
CA TYR A 147 -5.09 -21.12 10.01
C TYR A 147 -4.18 -21.34 11.23
N LEU A 148 -3.26 -20.38 11.48
CA LEU A 148 -2.25 -20.44 12.53
C LEU A 148 -2.32 -19.15 13.38
N PRO A 149 -3.29 -19.05 14.31
CA PRO A 149 -3.51 -17.82 15.09
C PRO A 149 -2.28 -17.32 15.87
N TRP A 150 -1.35 -18.22 16.21
CA TRP A 150 -0.11 -17.87 16.90
C TRP A 150 0.84 -16.97 16.05
N LEU A 151 0.71 -16.98 14.72
CA LEU A 151 1.46 -16.06 13.85
C LEU A 151 1.01 -14.59 14.02
N TYR A 152 -0.15 -14.36 14.59
CA TYR A 152 -0.68 -13.02 14.81
C TYR A 152 -0.24 -12.40 16.15
N GLN A 153 0.40 -13.18 17.03
CA GLN A 153 0.85 -12.73 18.34
C GLN A 153 2.29 -13.19 18.62
N PRO A 154 3.10 -12.39 19.30
CA PRO A 154 2.92 -11.03 19.85
C PRO A 154 3.25 -9.90 18.87
N ILE A 155 3.79 -10.22 17.70
CA ILE A 155 4.27 -9.27 16.69
C ILE A 155 3.46 -9.51 15.41
N SER A 156 2.93 -8.44 14.84
CA SER A 156 2.24 -8.52 13.56
C SER A 156 3.24 -8.55 12.40
N PHE A 157 3.76 -9.73 12.09
CA PHE A 157 4.68 -9.92 10.95
C PHE A 157 4.09 -9.42 9.63
N PHE A 158 2.77 -9.60 9.44
CA PHE A 158 2.06 -9.05 8.29
C PHE A 158 2.32 -7.53 8.17
N ASN A 159 2.07 -6.76 9.24
CA ASN A 159 2.22 -5.31 9.21
C ASN A 159 3.67 -4.90 8.93
N ILE A 160 4.64 -5.60 9.48
CA ILE A 160 6.07 -5.30 9.26
C ILE A 160 6.43 -5.53 7.80
N VAL A 161 6.11 -6.69 7.23
CA VAL A 161 6.47 -7.03 5.84
C VAL A 161 5.73 -6.12 4.85
N PHE A 162 4.45 -5.84 5.11
CA PHE A 162 3.66 -4.91 4.33
C PHE A 162 4.26 -3.50 4.33
N SER A 163 4.69 -3.03 5.49
CA SER A 163 5.31 -1.71 5.68
C SER A 163 6.67 -1.59 4.98
N ILE A 164 7.46 -2.67 4.95
CA ILE A 164 8.71 -2.71 4.17
C ILE A 164 8.41 -2.51 2.68
N GLY A 165 7.32 -3.08 2.15
CA GLY A 165 6.86 -2.83 0.80
C GLY A 165 6.59 -1.34 0.53
N PHE A 166 5.95 -0.64 1.47
CA PHE A 166 5.70 0.80 1.38
C PHE A 166 6.96 1.65 1.50
N LEU A 167 7.93 1.27 2.32
CA LEU A 167 9.24 1.95 2.36
C LEU A 167 9.94 1.88 1.00
N GLY A 168 9.93 0.70 0.38
CA GLY A 168 10.49 0.53 -0.96
C GLY A 168 9.76 1.31 -2.03
N LEU A 169 8.44 1.32 -1.98
CA LEU A 169 7.61 2.11 -2.88
C LEU A 169 7.92 3.60 -2.73
N GLY A 170 7.94 4.11 -1.49
CA GLY A 170 8.25 5.52 -1.20
C GLY A 170 9.64 5.92 -1.71
N TYR A 171 10.65 5.08 -1.46
CA TYR A 171 11.99 5.30 -1.99
C TYR A 171 12.00 5.40 -3.53
N THR A 172 11.27 4.52 -4.21
CA THR A 172 11.17 4.54 -5.68
C THR A 172 10.52 5.84 -6.17
N LEU A 173 9.40 6.25 -5.55
CA LEU A 173 8.68 7.47 -5.93
C LEU A 173 9.49 8.75 -5.67
N ILE A 174 10.37 8.77 -4.67
CA ILE A 174 11.23 9.92 -4.35
C ILE A 174 12.42 9.97 -5.30
N LYS A 175 13.03 8.82 -5.64
CA LYS A 175 14.28 8.76 -6.40
C LYS A 175 14.07 9.01 -7.89
N GLU A 176 12.96 8.57 -8.46
CA GLU A 176 12.71 8.68 -9.91
C GLU A 176 12.25 10.10 -10.33
N HIS A 177 12.22 11.04 -9.40
CA HIS A 177 11.79 12.44 -9.57
C HIS A 177 12.70 13.42 -8.82
#